data_ef35003d0ca0d6085cf9f5bedac60614
#
_entry.id   ef35003d0ca0d6085cf9f5bedac60614
#
_cell.length_a   1.000
_cell.length_b   1.000
_cell.length_c   1.000
_cell.angle_alpha   90.00
_cell.angle_beta   90.00
_cell.angle_gamma   90.00
#
_symmetry.space_group_name_H-M   'P 1'
#
loop_
_entity.id
_entity.type
_entity.pdbx_description
1 polymer ?
#
loop_
_entity_poly.entity_id
_entity_poly.type
_entity_poly.pdbx_seq_one_letter_code
_entity_poly.pdbx_strand_id
1 'polypeptide(L)'
;MASDQQQIIDLSKPIVIDGTHLIAGRVASNVAKLLRKGNRVSIINCEKIMISGRKAKIISEYEDFLKIHSIIHPQHGPFHPRRPDTIMKRMIRGMLPTEKPSRKTDLSRLRTYIGVPKEVRGLEKIQFEKAKITKDSSKYTTMAELSRYIGGTNF
;
A
#
# COMPACT_ATOMS: atom_id res chain seq x y z
N MET A 1 -2.12 -21.69 22.05
CA MET A 1 -2.11 -20.32 22.57
C MET A 1 -0.87 -19.65 21.99
N ALA A 2 -1.05 -18.87 20.92
CA ALA A 2 0.07 -18.18 20.28
C ALA A 2 0.25 -16.86 21.00
N SER A 3 1.35 -16.74 21.70
CA SER A 3 1.82 -15.52 22.35
C SER A 3 1.92 -14.41 21.32
N ASP A 4 0.99 -13.44 21.38
CA ASP A 4 1.17 -12.14 20.78
C ASP A 4 2.40 -11.50 21.46
N GLN A 5 3.55 -11.66 20.83
CA GLN A 5 4.72 -10.87 21.18
C GLN A 5 4.37 -9.41 20.91
N GLN A 6 3.95 -8.74 21.94
CA GLN A 6 3.95 -7.27 22.01
C GLN A 6 5.42 -6.83 21.98
N GLN A 7 5.99 -6.78 20.77
CA GLN A 7 7.22 -6.04 20.58
C GLN A 7 6.95 -4.60 21.05
N ILE A 8 7.68 -4.18 22.04
CA ILE A 8 7.73 -2.77 22.48
C ILE A 8 8.23 -1.99 21.27
N ILE A 9 7.29 -1.43 20.52
CA ILE A 9 7.59 -0.70 19.28
C ILE A 9 8.10 0.66 19.71
N ASP A 10 9.40 0.85 19.53
CA ASP A 10 10.06 2.12 19.77
C ASP A 10 9.47 3.17 18.81
N LEU A 11 8.62 4.06 19.30
CA LEU A 11 7.91 5.07 18.50
C LEU A 11 8.87 6.05 17.79
N SER A 12 10.14 6.05 18.16
CA SER A 12 11.18 6.91 17.57
C SER A 12 11.66 6.40 16.21
N LYS A 13 11.68 5.07 15.99
CA LYS A 13 12.15 4.46 14.75
C LYS A 13 10.99 4.05 13.84
N PRO A 14 11.09 4.25 12.50
CA PRO A 14 10.05 3.79 11.59
C PRO A 14 10.07 2.26 11.49
N ILE A 15 8.88 1.66 11.51
CA ILE A 15 8.68 0.23 11.21
C ILE A 15 8.80 0.06 9.69
N VAL A 16 9.78 -0.72 9.24
CA VAL A 16 9.99 -0.98 7.81
C VAL A 16 9.32 -2.28 7.42
N ILE A 17 8.39 -2.22 6.47
CA ILE A 17 7.65 -3.36 5.96
C ILE A 17 8.10 -3.65 4.54
N ASP A 18 8.58 -4.88 4.30
CA ASP A 18 8.89 -5.34 2.95
C ASP A 18 7.62 -5.87 2.26
N GLY A 19 7.25 -5.21 1.18
CA GLY A 19 6.07 -5.54 0.38
C GLY A 19 6.22 -6.74 -0.56
N THR A 20 7.42 -7.32 -0.67
CA THR A 20 7.71 -8.39 -1.63
C THR A 20 6.79 -9.60 -1.42
N HIS A 21 6.06 -9.98 -2.46
CA HIS A 21 5.11 -11.12 -2.48
C HIS A 21 4.01 -11.07 -1.41
N LEU A 22 3.66 -9.89 -0.92
CA LEU A 22 2.55 -9.70 0.01
C LEU A 22 1.29 -9.23 -0.72
N ILE A 23 0.12 -9.63 -0.20
CA ILE A 23 -1.19 -9.23 -0.74
C ILE A 23 -1.53 -7.81 -0.29
N ALA A 24 -1.76 -6.90 -1.24
CA ALA A 24 -1.98 -5.47 -1.03
C ALA A 24 -3.03 -5.14 0.05
N GLY A 25 -4.21 -5.76 -0.02
CA GLY A 25 -5.29 -5.50 0.93
C GLY A 25 -4.92 -5.90 2.37
N ARG A 26 -4.23 -7.06 2.54
CA ARG A 26 -3.80 -7.53 3.86
C ARG A 26 -2.69 -6.65 4.45
N VAL A 27 -1.74 -6.24 3.61
CA VAL A 27 -0.71 -5.27 4.03
C VAL A 27 -1.35 -3.96 4.45
N ALA A 28 -2.26 -3.43 3.63
CA ALA A 28 -2.93 -2.16 3.90
C ALA A 28 -3.70 -2.17 5.24
N SER A 29 -4.41 -3.26 5.55
CA SER A 29 -5.16 -3.39 6.80
C SER A 29 -4.25 -3.45 8.04
N ASN A 30 -3.13 -4.18 7.96
CA ASN A 30 -2.16 -4.26 9.05
C ASN A 30 -1.44 -2.92 9.26
N VAL A 31 -1.04 -2.26 8.17
CA VAL A 31 -0.41 -0.93 8.21
C VAL A 31 -1.37 0.11 8.80
N ALA A 32 -2.65 0.10 8.42
CA ALA A 32 -3.64 1.01 8.99
C ALA A 32 -3.77 0.84 10.52
N LYS A 33 -3.72 -0.39 11.03
CA LYS A 33 -3.70 -0.66 12.48
C LYS A 33 -2.47 -0.08 13.16
N LEU A 34 -1.28 -0.23 12.56
CA LEU A 34 -0.03 0.32 13.10
C LEU A 34 -0.04 1.86 13.13
N LEU A 35 -0.52 2.49 12.05
CA LEU A 35 -0.64 3.95 11.98
C LEU A 35 -1.59 4.50 13.04
N ARG A 36 -2.72 3.84 13.29
CA ARG A 36 -3.67 4.22 14.35
C ARG A 36 -3.10 4.06 15.77
N LYS A 37 -2.13 3.15 15.95
CA LYS A 37 -1.37 3.02 17.22
C LYS A 37 -0.32 4.13 17.40
N GLY A 38 -0.15 5.02 16.41
CA GLY A 38 0.81 6.12 16.46
C GLY A 38 2.17 5.85 15.83
N ASN A 39 2.41 4.65 15.29
CA ASN A 39 3.69 4.27 14.73
C ASN A 39 3.99 4.97 13.39
N ARG A 40 5.27 5.21 13.12
CA ARG A 40 5.75 5.60 11.79
C ARG A 40 5.98 4.33 10.98
N VAL A 41 5.43 4.27 9.78
CA VAL A 41 5.52 3.07 8.91
C VAL A 41 6.11 3.45 7.57
N SER A 42 7.12 2.69 7.14
CA SER A 42 7.73 2.78 5.81
C SER A 42 7.52 1.47 5.06
N ILE A 43 6.88 1.51 3.91
CA ILE A 43 6.69 0.33 3.05
C ILE A 43 7.70 0.41 1.92
N ILE A 44 8.49 -0.63 1.73
CA ILE A 44 9.47 -0.76 0.65
C ILE A 44 9.03 -1.82 -0.37
N ASN A 45 9.61 -1.77 -1.56
CA ASN A 45 9.30 -2.69 -2.67
C ASN A 45 7.80 -2.70 -3.04
N CYS A 46 7.15 -1.51 -3.07
CA CYS A 46 5.72 -1.42 -3.38
C CYS A 46 5.38 -1.99 -4.77
N GLU A 47 6.33 -2.00 -5.71
CA GLU A 47 6.18 -2.56 -7.06
C GLU A 47 5.99 -4.08 -7.07
N LYS A 48 6.50 -4.78 -6.02
CA LYS A 48 6.42 -6.24 -5.87
C LYS A 48 5.21 -6.72 -5.04
N ILE A 49 4.40 -5.80 -4.56
CA ILE A 49 3.15 -6.11 -3.86
C ILE A 49 2.17 -6.73 -4.86
N MET A 50 1.42 -7.72 -4.41
CA MET A 50 0.47 -8.48 -5.22
C MET A 50 -0.98 -8.05 -4.97
N ILE A 51 -1.72 -7.92 -6.07
CA ILE A 51 -3.18 -7.71 -6.04
C ILE A 51 -3.83 -9.05 -6.35
N SER A 52 -4.74 -9.48 -5.49
CA SER A 52 -5.49 -10.74 -5.66
C SER A 52 -6.61 -10.57 -6.68
N GLY A 53 -6.64 -11.42 -7.69
CA GLY A 53 -7.67 -11.44 -8.72
C GLY A 53 -7.13 -11.79 -10.11
N ARG A 54 -8.04 -12.01 -11.06
CA ARG A 54 -7.67 -12.23 -12.46
C ARG A 54 -7.18 -10.91 -13.06
N LYS A 55 -6.04 -10.93 -13.75
CA LYS A 55 -5.40 -9.74 -14.35
C LYS A 55 -6.36 -8.91 -15.20
N ALA A 56 -7.10 -9.55 -16.11
CA ALA A 56 -8.05 -8.86 -16.98
C ALA A 56 -9.13 -8.10 -16.19
N LYS A 57 -9.66 -8.70 -15.10
CA LYS A 57 -10.66 -8.06 -14.25
C LYS A 57 -10.09 -6.86 -13.52
N ILE A 58 -8.89 -6.99 -12.93
CA ILE A 58 -8.21 -5.90 -12.22
C ILE A 58 -7.97 -4.72 -13.15
N ILE A 59 -7.52 -5.00 -14.37
CA ILE A 59 -7.26 -3.97 -15.39
C ILE A 59 -8.56 -3.25 -15.76
N SER A 60 -9.62 -4.00 -16.09
CA SER A 60 -10.93 -3.44 -16.43
C SER A 60 -11.50 -2.53 -15.33
N GLU A 61 -11.44 -3.00 -14.07
CA GLU A 61 -11.88 -2.19 -12.92
C GLU A 61 -11.07 -0.89 -12.76
N TYR A 62 -9.76 -0.94 -13.05
CA TYR A 62 -8.92 0.25 -13.02
C TYR A 62 -9.17 1.20 -14.19
N GLU A 63 -9.44 0.69 -15.38
CA GLU A 63 -9.83 1.50 -16.53
C GLU A 63 -11.15 2.24 -16.29
N ASP A 64 -12.14 1.56 -15.70
CA ASP A 64 -13.41 2.19 -15.34
C ASP A 64 -13.20 3.25 -14.25
N PHE A 65 -12.32 2.97 -13.27
CA PHE A 65 -11.95 3.95 -12.26
C PHE A 65 -11.25 5.20 -12.87
N LEU A 66 -10.42 5.03 -13.91
CA LEU A 66 -9.76 6.14 -14.60
C LEU A 66 -10.73 7.03 -15.41
N LYS A 67 -11.87 6.50 -15.83
CA LYS A 67 -12.91 7.25 -16.55
C LYS A 67 -13.69 8.21 -15.64
N ILE A 68 -13.66 7.99 -14.32
CA ILE A 68 -14.38 8.81 -13.35
C ILE A 68 -13.68 10.17 -13.21
N HIS A 69 -14.29 11.23 -13.69
CA HIS A 69 -13.78 12.62 -13.60
C HIS A 69 -14.92 13.60 -13.35
N SER A 70 -14.59 14.79 -12.89
CA SER A 70 -15.56 15.87 -12.76
C SER A 70 -15.82 16.50 -14.12
N ILE A 71 -17.09 16.67 -14.48
CA ILE A 71 -17.51 17.28 -15.74
C ILE A 71 -17.23 18.79 -15.75
N ILE A 72 -17.44 19.46 -14.61
CA ILE A 72 -17.35 20.93 -14.52
C ILE A 72 -15.91 21.39 -14.31
N HIS A 73 -15.15 20.72 -13.41
CA HIS A 73 -13.80 21.14 -13.05
C HIS A 73 -12.90 19.94 -12.75
N PRO A 74 -11.86 19.68 -13.59
CA PRO A 74 -10.96 18.54 -13.40
C PRO A 74 -10.26 18.53 -12.03
N GLN A 75 -9.97 19.70 -11.45
CA GLN A 75 -9.30 19.81 -10.14
C GLN A 75 -10.18 19.35 -8.97
N HIS A 76 -11.51 19.38 -9.10
CA HIS A 76 -12.46 18.91 -8.09
C HIS A 76 -12.79 17.43 -8.24
N GLY A 77 -12.31 16.79 -9.29
CA GLY A 77 -12.48 15.36 -9.53
C GLY A 77 -11.57 14.49 -8.65
N PRO A 78 -11.77 13.17 -8.71
CA PRO A 78 -10.91 12.22 -8.00
C PRO A 78 -9.51 12.18 -8.63
N PHE A 79 -8.49 12.15 -7.79
CA PHE A 79 -7.10 11.94 -8.23
C PHE A 79 -6.84 10.44 -8.47
N HIS A 80 -6.34 10.11 -9.65
CA HIS A 80 -6.05 8.72 -10.05
C HIS A 80 -4.54 8.42 -9.98
N PRO A 81 -4.05 7.80 -8.90
CA PRO A 81 -2.64 7.43 -8.82
C PRO A 81 -2.32 6.30 -9.80
N ARG A 82 -1.18 6.42 -10.50
CA ARG A 82 -0.70 5.42 -11.46
C ARG A 82 0.58 4.73 -11.01
N ARG A 83 1.32 5.31 -10.07
CA ARG A 83 2.56 4.74 -9.53
C ARG A 83 2.27 3.75 -8.40
N PRO A 84 3.05 2.65 -8.25
CA PRO A 84 2.84 1.63 -7.23
C PRO A 84 2.80 2.16 -5.81
N ASP A 85 3.72 3.08 -5.47
CA ASP A 85 3.81 3.72 -4.17
C ASP A 85 2.55 4.52 -3.83
N THR A 86 2.07 5.33 -4.78
CA THR A 86 0.88 6.17 -4.60
C THR A 86 -0.41 5.36 -4.59
N ILE A 87 -0.49 4.28 -5.39
CA ILE A 87 -1.61 3.32 -5.36
C ILE A 87 -1.71 2.70 -3.96
N MET A 88 -0.59 2.20 -3.43
CA MET A 88 -0.57 1.59 -2.09
C MET A 88 -0.95 2.59 -0.99
N LYS A 89 -0.44 3.81 -1.06
CA LYS A 89 -0.80 4.90 -0.13
C LYS A 89 -2.31 5.20 -0.18
N ARG A 90 -2.91 5.19 -1.38
CA ARG A 90 -4.37 5.40 -1.53
C ARG A 90 -5.18 4.26 -0.94
N MET A 91 -4.76 3.00 -1.12
CA MET A 91 -5.40 1.84 -0.50
C MET A 91 -5.43 1.96 1.03
N ILE A 92 -4.28 2.31 1.64
CA ILE A 92 -4.17 2.51 3.09
C ILE A 92 -5.04 3.67 3.55
N ARG A 93 -5.07 4.78 2.78
CA ARG A 93 -5.94 5.93 3.08
C ARG A 93 -7.42 5.53 3.16
N GLY A 94 -7.88 4.63 2.29
CA GLY A 94 -9.25 4.12 2.30
C GLY A 94 -9.59 3.26 3.52
N MET A 95 -8.58 2.69 4.19
CA MET A 95 -8.75 1.88 5.40
C MET A 95 -8.65 2.67 6.71
N LEU A 96 -8.28 3.94 6.64
CA LEU A 96 -8.27 4.84 7.80
C LEU A 96 -9.64 5.50 7.98
N PRO A 97 -10.08 5.77 9.24
CA PRO A 97 -11.39 6.36 9.50
C PRO A 97 -11.53 7.72 8.85
N THR A 98 -12.60 7.89 8.05
CA THR A 98 -12.80 9.06 7.19
C THR A 98 -13.22 10.30 7.98
N GLU A 99 -14.01 10.11 9.01
CA GLU A 99 -14.65 11.18 9.79
C GLU A 99 -13.75 11.82 10.85
N LYS A 100 -12.62 11.18 11.18
CA LYS A 100 -11.76 11.66 12.26
C LYS A 100 -10.63 12.56 11.74
N PRO A 101 -10.34 13.70 12.39
CA PRO A 101 -9.23 14.58 12.02
C PRO A 101 -7.87 13.86 12.12
N SER A 102 -7.76 12.83 12.98
CA SER A 102 -6.57 12.00 13.12
C SER A 102 -6.10 11.32 11.81
N ARG A 103 -6.99 11.16 10.82
CA ARG A 103 -6.64 10.58 9.52
C ARG A 103 -5.47 11.30 8.82
N LYS A 104 -5.44 12.63 8.86
CA LYS A 104 -4.34 13.42 8.26
C LYS A 104 -3.03 13.14 8.98
N THR A 105 -3.06 13.09 10.30
CA THR A 105 -1.91 12.80 11.17
C THR A 105 -1.41 11.37 10.97
N ASP A 106 -2.32 10.39 10.85
CA ASP A 106 -1.96 9.00 10.60
C ASP A 106 -1.28 8.84 9.23
N LEU A 107 -1.82 9.47 8.18
CA LEU A 107 -1.23 9.46 6.85
C LEU A 107 0.12 10.18 6.76
N SER A 108 0.37 11.20 7.56
CA SER A 108 1.66 11.88 7.58
C SER A 108 2.80 11.00 8.09
N ARG A 109 2.47 9.98 8.89
CA ARG A 109 3.40 8.97 9.41
C ARG A 109 3.69 7.82 8.44
N LEU A 110 2.97 7.76 7.30
CA LEU A 110 3.15 6.73 6.28
C LEU A 110 4.10 7.21 5.20
N ARG A 111 5.10 6.39 4.89
CA ARG A 111 5.98 6.51 3.72
C ARG A 111 5.88 5.26 2.87
N THR A 112 5.83 5.42 1.56
CA THR A 112 5.77 4.32 0.59
C THR A 112 6.85 4.52 -0.44
N TYR A 113 7.61 3.46 -0.75
CA TYR A 113 8.78 3.53 -1.62
C TYR A 113 8.75 2.43 -2.68
N ILE A 114 9.26 2.77 -3.84
CA ILE A 114 9.61 1.83 -4.91
C ILE A 114 11.06 1.42 -4.67
N GLY A 115 11.31 0.11 -4.62
CA GLY A 115 12.63 -0.41 -4.21
C GLY A 115 12.94 -0.15 -2.74
N VAL A 116 14.23 -0.12 -2.42
CA VAL A 116 14.75 0.11 -1.07
C VAL A 116 15.56 1.40 -1.02
N PRO A 117 15.02 2.50 -0.48
CA PRO A 117 15.73 3.77 -0.37
C PRO A 117 16.90 3.67 0.61
N LYS A 118 17.90 4.54 0.43
CA LYS A 118 19.11 4.56 1.26
C LYS A 118 18.79 4.74 2.75
N GLU A 119 17.79 5.56 3.06
CA GLU A 119 17.38 5.91 4.42
C GLU A 119 16.92 4.73 5.29
N VAL A 120 16.33 3.70 4.67
CA VAL A 120 15.78 2.53 5.38
C VAL A 120 16.56 1.23 5.14
N ARG A 121 17.68 1.32 4.40
CA ARG A 121 18.46 0.13 4.02
C ARG A 121 19.08 -0.60 5.22
N GLY A 122 19.44 0.12 6.27
CA GLY A 122 20.04 -0.42 7.51
C GLY A 122 19.03 -0.79 8.60
N LEU A 123 17.73 -0.60 8.38
CA LEU A 123 16.71 -0.91 9.37
C LEU A 123 16.20 -2.35 9.21
N GLU A 124 15.74 -2.93 10.32
CA GLU A 124 15.11 -4.26 10.32
C GLU A 124 13.83 -4.23 9.47
N LYS A 125 13.70 -5.22 8.59
CA LYS A 125 12.56 -5.36 7.68
C LYS A 125 11.62 -6.42 8.21
N ILE A 126 10.36 -6.06 8.38
CA ILE A 126 9.32 -6.95 8.86
C ILE A 126 8.44 -7.38 7.69
N GLN A 127 8.08 -8.65 7.64
CA GLN A 127 7.06 -9.16 6.72
C GLN A 127 5.90 -9.76 7.52
N PHE A 128 4.67 -9.46 7.08
CA PHE A 128 3.47 -10.04 7.67
C PHE A 128 3.23 -11.44 7.11
N GLU A 129 3.43 -12.49 7.89
CA GLU A 129 3.19 -13.87 7.45
C GLU A 129 1.77 -14.10 6.95
N LYS A 130 0.77 -13.58 7.65
CA LYS A 130 -0.66 -13.66 7.27
C LYS A 130 -0.98 -12.92 5.96
N ALA A 131 -0.09 -12.07 5.46
CA ALA A 131 -0.25 -11.33 4.21
C ALA A 131 0.45 -12.00 3.03
N LYS A 132 1.23 -13.05 3.24
CA LYS A 132 1.90 -13.80 2.16
C LYS A 132 0.87 -14.45 1.22
N ILE A 133 1.30 -14.70 -0.01
CA ILE A 133 0.53 -15.39 -1.04
C ILE A 133 0.24 -16.83 -0.58
N THR A 134 -1.02 -17.23 -0.66
CA THR A 134 -1.48 -18.57 -0.27
C THR A 134 -2.02 -19.40 -1.43
N LYS A 135 -2.20 -18.80 -2.61
CA LYS A 135 -2.75 -19.44 -3.81
C LYS A 135 -1.73 -19.40 -4.94
N ASP A 136 -1.98 -20.15 -6.01
CA ASP A 136 -1.11 -20.14 -7.20
C ASP A 136 -0.90 -18.75 -7.77
N SER A 137 0.30 -18.49 -8.26
CA SER A 137 0.73 -17.18 -8.79
C SER A 137 -0.14 -16.64 -9.93
N SER A 138 -0.81 -17.53 -10.68
CA SER A 138 -1.73 -17.17 -11.78
C SER A 138 -2.94 -16.33 -11.35
N LYS A 139 -3.24 -16.27 -10.05
CA LYS A 139 -4.37 -15.51 -9.48
C LYS A 139 -3.95 -14.18 -8.87
N TYR A 140 -2.73 -13.74 -9.15
CA TYR A 140 -2.21 -12.48 -8.62
C TYR A 140 -1.56 -11.66 -9.74
N THR A 141 -1.68 -10.35 -9.62
CA THR A 141 -1.03 -9.38 -10.51
C THR A 141 -0.13 -8.49 -9.66
N THR A 142 1.10 -8.25 -10.11
CA THR A 142 2.00 -7.34 -9.40
C THR A 142 1.53 -5.89 -9.53
N MET A 143 1.78 -5.08 -8.52
CA MET A 143 1.48 -3.65 -8.57
C MET A 143 2.25 -2.96 -9.70
N ALA A 144 3.48 -3.44 -10.01
CA ALA A 144 4.27 -2.96 -11.13
C ALA A 144 3.59 -3.22 -12.49
N GLU A 145 3.06 -4.43 -12.69
CA GLU A 145 2.34 -4.76 -13.94
C GLU A 145 1.11 -3.89 -14.13
N LEU A 146 0.29 -3.75 -13.08
CA LEU A 146 -0.87 -2.87 -13.12
C LEU A 146 -0.45 -1.43 -13.45
N SER A 147 0.56 -0.91 -12.75
CA SER A 147 1.04 0.45 -12.95
C SER A 147 1.51 0.71 -14.39
N ARG A 148 2.26 -0.21 -14.99
CA ARG A 148 2.68 -0.10 -16.41
C ARG A 148 1.49 -0.07 -17.35
N TYR A 149 0.49 -0.92 -17.11
CA TYR A 149 -0.70 -1.00 -17.94
C TYR A 149 -1.52 0.29 -17.93
N ILE A 150 -1.68 0.92 -16.77
CA ILE A 150 -2.44 2.17 -16.61
C ILE A 150 -1.63 3.44 -16.94
N GLY A 151 -0.43 3.30 -17.51
CA GLY A 151 0.41 4.42 -17.91
C GLY A 151 1.22 5.06 -16.78
N GLY A 152 1.57 4.28 -15.75
CA GLY A 152 2.59 4.67 -14.79
C GLY A 152 3.98 4.52 -15.42
N THR A 153 4.67 5.62 -15.62
CA THR A 153 6.04 5.67 -16.16
C THR A 153 7.05 5.87 -15.05
N ASN A 154 8.30 5.43 -15.26
CA ASN A 154 9.47 5.72 -14.42
C ASN A 154 9.41 5.17 -12.97
N PHE A 155 9.46 3.83 -12.85
CA PHE A 155 9.78 3.16 -11.59
C PHE A 155 10.54 1.85 -11.82
#